data_355fdd78feae1de5d43a4ff3816b2141
#
_entry.id   355fdd78feae1de5d43a4ff3816b2141
#
_cell.length_a   1.000
_cell.length_b   1.000
_cell.length_c   1.000
_cell.angle_alpha   90.00
_cell.angle_beta   90.00
_cell.angle_gamma   90.00
#
_symmetry.space_group_name_H-M   'P 1'
#
loop_
_entity.id
_entity.type
_entity.pdbx_description
1 polymer ?
#
loop_
_entity_poly.entity_id
_entity_poly.type
_entity_poly.pdbx_seq_one_letter_code
_entity_poly.pdbx_strand_id
1 'polypeptide(L)'
;MNPSASPLWRIQTVATHAGKAFTCANVRQRAWARWVLGLLLVCLSPTAQAQNELYQDPTLPTNRKITTTARMLGISRAQVLDTYLSPEHYTGPDIRYISQTQREREGRRLSQLITHTGNVAYLKNRAGSGNEIAGMYSFDYALHYGFDWLDHRLQLQVGGRVETHVGFIYNTHNSNNPAQARVFLHLAPSAVASYKFRAGSIPLLLRYEVAVPLLGVMFSPNYGQSYYEIFSEGNYDHNVVHTTIGSAPSLRQMLTVDFPLLRSTVRLGYMGDIQQSRVNGLKTHVYTHGVVIGLVKRFTLIKLAP
;
A
#
# COMPACT_ATOMS: atom_id res chain seq x y z
N MET A 1 -50.91 -60.65 -32.43
CA MET A 1 -51.11 -60.04 -33.76
C MET A 1 -50.73 -58.59 -33.69
N ASN A 2 -49.79 -58.26 -34.49
CA ASN A 2 -49.18 -56.96 -34.83
C ASN A 2 -50.21 -55.90 -35.27
N PRO A 3 -49.86 -54.60 -35.49
CA PRO A 3 -48.53 -53.98 -35.58
C PRO A 3 -48.39 -52.54 -34.96
N SER A 4 -47.22 -52.19 -34.66
CA SER A 4 -46.37 -51.04 -35.01
C SER A 4 -46.97 -49.67 -35.36
N ALA A 5 -46.53 -48.64 -34.69
CA ALA A 5 -46.35 -47.31 -35.25
C ALA A 5 -45.28 -46.52 -34.41
N SER A 6 -44.20 -46.20 -35.08
CA SER A 6 -43.12 -45.30 -34.59
C SER A 6 -43.54 -43.82 -34.65
N PRO A 7 -43.16 -42.97 -33.71
CA PRO A 7 -43.28 -41.51 -33.89
C PRO A 7 -41.94 -40.90 -34.32
N LEU A 8 -42.06 -40.16 -35.39
CA LEU A 8 -41.06 -39.24 -35.95
C LEU A 8 -40.67 -38.16 -34.95
N TRP A 9 -39.39 -38.06 -34.64
CA TRP A 9 -38.79 -36.95 -33.86
C TRP A 9 -38.63 -35.75 -34.79
N ARG A 10 -39.36 -34.66 -34.48
CA ARG A 10 -39.08 -33.34 -35.03
C ARG A 10 -37.83 -32.75 -34.35
N ILE A 11 -36.81 -32.51 -35.13
CA ILE A 11 -35.71 -31.62 -34.77
C ILE A 11 -36.22 -30.20 -34.82
N GLN A 12 -36.44 -29.58 -33.65
CA GLN A 12 -36.58 -28.13 -33.55
C GLN A 12 -35.25 -27.50 -33.17
N THR A 13 -34.81 -26.66 -34.06
CA THR A 13 -33.64 -25.78 -33.99
C THR A 13 -33.53 -25.01 -32.68
N VAL A 14 -32.50 -25.34 -31.91
CA VAL A 14 -31.98 -24.48 -30.81
C VAL A 14 -30.88 -23.59 -31.37
N ALA A 15 -31.28 -22.48 -31.95
CA ALA A 15 -30.35 -21.45 -32.37
C ALA A 15 -30.97 -20.08 -32.09
N THR A 16 -30.89 -19.58 -30.84
CA THR A 16 -31.09 -18.14 -30.56
C THR A 16 -30.71 -17.69 -29.12
N HIS A 17 -29.86 -18.39 -28.38
CA HIS A 17 -29.43 -17.83 -27.07
C HIS A 17 -27.91 -17.57 -26.89
N ALA A 18 -27.06 -17.90 -27.87
CA ALA A 18 -25.62 -17.64 -27.79
C ALA A 18 -25.24 -16.20 -28.14
N GLY A 19 -26.09 -15.43 -28.83
CA GLY A 19 -25.77 -14.06 -29.28
C GLY A 19 -25.94 -12.97 -28.25
N LYS A 20 -26.72 -13.17 -27.18
CA LYS A 20 -26.95 -12.10 -26.18
C LYS A 20 -25.97 -12.13 -24.97
N ALA A 21 -25.30 -13.23 -24.74
CA ALA A 21 -24.33 -13.32 -23.64
C ALA A 21 -22.98 -12.65 -23.99
N PHE A 22 -22.59 -12.66 -25.28
CA PHE A 22 -21.33 -12.03 -25.74
C PHE A 22 -21.39 -10.50 -25.79
N THR A 23 -22.55 -9.91 -26.03
CA THR A 23 -22.71 -8.45 -26.05
C THR A 23 -22.71 -7.80 -24.65
N CYS A 24 -23.20 -8.51 -23.63
CA CYS A 24 -23.17 -7.99 -22.25
C CYS A 24 -21.78 -7.98 -21.62
N ALA A 25 -20.93 -8.96 -21.95
CA ALA A 25 -19.54 -9.02 -21.44
C ALA A 25 -18.67 -7.88 -22.00
N ASN A 26 -18.83 -7.55 -23.29
CA ASN A 26 -18.09 -6.45 -23.92
C ASN A 26 -18.52 -5.07 -23.47
N VAL A 27 -19.77 -4.85 -23.09
CA VAL A 27 -20.26 -3.56 -22.57
C VAL A 27 -19.74 -3.33 -21.15
N ARG A 28 -19.68 -4.36 -20.31
CA ARG A 28 -19.10 -4.27 -18.96
C ARG A 28 -17.59 -3.98 -19.00
N GLN A 29 -16.83 -4.65 -19.85
CA GLN A 29 -15.39 -4.40 -19.98
C GLN A 29 -15.09 -2.97 -20.46
N ARG A 30 -15.88 -2.42 -21.39
CA ARG A 30 -15.72 -1.03 -21.84
C ARG A 30 -16.14 0.00 -20.78
N ALA A 31 -17.08 -0.33 -19.90
CA ALA A 31 -17.44 0.53 -18.78
C ALA A 31 -16.30 0.62 -17.74
N TRP A 32 -15.67 -0.49 -17.37
CA TRP A 32 -14.53 -0.51 -16.45
C TRP A 32 -13.32 0.27 -16.97
N ALA A 33 -13.01 0.12 -18.27
CA ALA A 33 -11.93 0.87 -18.92
C ALA A 33 -12.19 2.38 -18.91
N ARG A 34 -13.45 2.81 -19.05
CA ARG A 34 -13.83 4.24 -18.96
C ARG A 34 -13.72 4.79 -17.54
N TRP A 35 -14.05 4.01 -16.51
CA TRP A 35 -13.88 4.41 -15.11
C TRP A 35 -12.42 4.47 -14.69
N VAL A 36 -11.58 3.52 -15.14
CA VAL A 36 -10.13 3.53 -14.92
C VAL A 36 -9.47 4.70 -15.66
N LEU A 37 -9.89 4.99 -16.90
CA LEU A 37 -9.42 6.15 -17.67
C LEU A 37 -9.89 7.47 -17.02
N GLY A 38 -11.12 7.53 -16.50
CA GLY A 38 -11.67 8.68 -15.79
C GLY A 38 -10.93 8.96 -14.47
N LEU A 39 -10.59 7.92 -13.70
CA LEU A 39 -9.77 8.04 -12.48
C LEU A 39 -8.34 8.50 -12.81
N LEU A 40 -7.74 8.03 -13.90
CA LEU A 40 -6.45 8.52 -14.40
C LEU A 40 -6.53 9.98 -14.85
N LEU A 41 -7.61 10.42 -15.46
CA LEU A 41 -7.82 11.81 -15.91
C LEU A 41 -8.09 12.78 -14.75
N VAL A 42 -8.75 12.35 -13.67
CA VAL A 42 -8.93 13.17 -12.44
C VAL A 42 -7.58 13.39 -11.72
N CYS A 43 -6.62 12.46 -11.85
CA CYS A 43 -5.24 12.66 -11.38
C CYS A 43 -4.43 13.64 -12.27
N LEU A 44 -4.91 13.93 -13.46
CA LEU A 44 -4.27 14.81 -14.47
C LEU A 44 -4.82 16.22 -14.45
N SER A 45 -5.32 16.74 -13.32
CA SER A 45 -5.74 18.15 -13.20
C SER A 45 -4.62 19.08 -13.73
N PRO A 46 -4.88 19.94 -14.75
CA PRO A 46 -3.82 20.65 -15.48
C PRO A 46 -3.32 21.93 -14.80
N THR A 47 -3.33 22.00 -13.49
CA THR A 47 -2.90 23.20 -12.76
C THR A 47 -1.73 22.95 -11.85
N ALA A 48 -0.57 22.60 -12.40
CA ALA A 48 0.73 22.93 -11.85
C ALA A 48 1.77 22.71 -12.95
N GLN A 49 2.44 23.76 -13.37
CA GLN A 49 3.69 23.63 -14.10
C GLN A 49 4.62 22.77 -13.25
N ALA A 50 4.73 21.50 -13.60
CA ALA A 50 5.75 20.63 -13.04
C ALA A 50 7.09 21.15 -13.57
N GLN A 51 7.74 21.96 -12.75
CA GLN A 51 9.10 22.36 -13.01
C GLN A 51 9.94 21.09 -12.96
N ASN A 52 10.55 20.77 -14.10
CA ASN A 52 11.53 19.69 -14.28
C ASN A 52 12.85 20.02 -13.56
N GLU A 53 12.79 20.44 -12.30
CA GLU A 53 13.97 20.75 -11.48
C GLU A 53 14.43 19.53 -10.70
N LEU A 54 14.85 18.49 -11.38
CA LEU A 54 15.72 17.46 -10.79
C LEU A 54 17.15 17.99 -10.55
N TYR A 55 17.49 19.13 -11.15
CA TYR A 55 18.76 19.84 -10.96
C TYR A 55 18.49 21.25 -10.45
N GLN A 56 19.02 21.58 -9.28
CA GLN A 56 18.93 22.92 -8.69
C GLN A 56 19.92 23.87 -9.37
N ASP A 57 19.49 25.09 -9.64
CA ASP A 57 20.35 26.20 -9.99
C ASP A 57 21.06 26.71 -8.72
N PRO A 58 22.42 26.70 -8.66
CA PRO A 58 23.17 27.08 -7.46
C PRO A 58 23.11 28.57 -7.11
N THR A 59 22.51 29.42 -7.95
CA THR A 59 22.50 30.90 -7.78
C THR A 59 21.35 31.44 -6.93
N LEU A 60 20.46 30.60 -6.41
CA LEU A 60 19.24 31.04 -5.72
C LEU A 60 19.40 31.06 -4.16
N PRO A 61 18.71 31.99 -3.45
CA PRO A 61 18.95 32.24 -2.02
C PRO A 61 18.70 31.04 -1.10
N THR A 62 19.54 30.88 -0.10
CA THR A 62 19.77 29.72 0.79
C THR A 62 18.64 29.40 1.82
N ASN A 63 17.45 29.98 1.76
CA ASN A 63 16.40 29.74 2.76
C ASN A 63 15.08 29.27 2.13
N ARG A 64 15.15 28.27 1.26
CA ARG A 64 13.97 27.73 0.59
C ARG A 64 13.43 26.53 1.36
N LYS A 65 12.11 26.49 1.47
CA LYS A 65 11.39 25.30 1.93
C LYS A 65 10.94 24.50 0.71
N ILE A 66 11.46 23.28 0.60
CA ILE A 66 11.15 22.35 -0.48
C ILE A 66 10.15 21.33 0.06
N THR A 67 9.02 21.18 -0.62
CA THR A 67 8.02 20.16 -0.30
C THR A 67 7.82 19.28 -1.53
N THR A 68 8.17 18.01 -1.41
CA THR A 68 7.96 17.00 -2.45
C THR A 68 6.79 16.11 -2.05
N THR A 69 5.77 16.04 -2.90
CA THR A 69 4.59 15.19 -2.68
C THR A 69 4.54 14.12 -3.76
N ALA A 70 4.44 12.85 -3.36
CA ALA A 70 4.22 11.73 -4.26
C ALA A 70 2.88 11.06 -3.93
N ARG A 71 2.05 10.84 -4.95
CA ARG A 71 0.79 10.10 -4.83
C ARG A 71 0.85 8.89 -5.75
N MET A 72 0.70 7.71 -5.17
CA MET A 72 0.94 6.44 -5.86
C MET A 72 -0.23 5.49 -5.66
N LEU A 73 -0.50 4.70 -6.67
CA LEU A 73 -1.36 3.52 -6.63
C LEU A 73 -0.49 2.27 -6.76
N GLY A 74 -0.81 1.25 -5.99
CA GLY A 74 -0.11 -0.03 -6.01
C GLY A 74 -1.05 -1.19 -6.27
N ILE A 75 -0.53 -2.17 -6.96
CA ILE A 75 -1.15 -3.50 -7.11
C ILE A 75 -0.17 -4.50 -6.55
N SER A 76 -0.63 -5.29 -5.61
CA SER A 76 0.20 -6.18 -4.80
C SER A 76 -0.44 -7.55 -4.69
N ARG A 77 0.35 -8.51 -4.26
CA ARG A 77 -0.11 -9.80 -3.76
C ARG A 77 0.11 -9.83 -2.25
N ALA A 78 -0.96 -10.10 -1.51
CA ALA A 78 -0.92 -10.26 -0.07
C ALA A 78 -1.05 -11.72 0.31
N GLN A 79 -0.34 -12.11 1.37
CA GLN A 79 -0.46 -13.39 2.06
C GLN A 79 -0.71 -13.11 3.53
N VAL A 80 -1.79 -13.67 4.06
CA VAL A 80 -2.25 -13.46 5.43
C VAL A 80 -2.36 -14.80 6.15
N LEU A 81 -1.91 -14.83 7.38
CA LEU A 81 -2.23 -15.83 8.39
C LEU A 81 -2.60 -15.09 9.66
N ASP A 82 -3.75 -15.40 10.20
CA ASP A 82 -4.16 -14.94 11.53
C ASP A 82 -4.81 -16.09 12.30
N THR A 83 -4.08 -16.64 13.28
CA THR A 83 -4.53 -17.83 14.02
C THR A 83 -5.71 -17.55 14.95
N TYR A 84 -6.11 -16.31 15.14
CA TYR A 84 -7.37 -15.96 15.78
C TYR A 84 -8.58 -16.31 14.92
N LEU A 85 -8.46 -16.07 13.60
CA LEU A 85 -9.53 -16.29 12.63
C LEU A 85 -9.46 -17.69 12.01
N SER A 86 -8.28 -18.13 11.62
CA SER A 86 -8.08 -19.42 10.94
C SER A 86 -6.61 -19.85 11.01
N PRO A 87 -6.33 -21.16 11.15
CA PRO A 87 -4.97 -21.68 11.04
C PRO A 87 -4.45 -21.74 9.59
N GLU A 88 -5.27 -21.39 8.61
CA GLU A 88 -4.93 -21.46 7.20
C GLU A 88 -4.29 -20.18 6.67
N HIS A 89 -3.51 -20.32 5.60
CA HIS A 89 -2.97 -19.19 4.84
C HIS A 89 -3.95 -18.73 3.77
N TYR A 90 -4.18 -17.43 3.71
CA TYR A 90 -4.99 -16.79 2.69
C TYR A 90 -4.12 -15.94 1.79
N THR A 91 -4.30 -16.03 0.48
CA THR A 91 -3.52 -15.27 -0.50
C THR A 91 -4.42 -14.64 -1.56
N GLY A 92 -4.07 -13.44 -2.01
CA GLY A 92 -4.84 -12.78 -3.06
C GLY A 92 -4.32 -11.40 -3.45
N PRO A 93 -5.06 -10.72 -4.32
CA PRO A 93 -4.74 -9.36 -4.74
C PRO A 93 -4.97 -8.35 -3.61
N ASP A 94 -4.10 -7.35 -3.57
CA ASP A 94 -4.16 -6.17 -2.70
C ASP A 94 -4.05 -4.92 -3.58
N ILE A 95 -4.92 -3.95 -3.35
CA ILE A 95 -4.88 -2.63 -3.96
C ILE A 95 -4.51 -1.62 -2.89
N ARG A 96 -3.57 -0.73 -3.20
CA ARG A 96 -2.98 0.20 -2.25
C ARG A 96 -2.88 1.61 -2.80
N TYR A 97 -3.21 2.58 -1.96
CA TYR A 97 -2.94 4.00 -2.20
C TYR A 97 -1.89 4.49 -1.22
N ILE A 98 -0.90 5.22 -1.72
CA ILE A 98 0.18 5.79 -0.92
C ILE A 98 0.31 7.28 -1.22
N SER A 99 0.28 8.10 -0.19
CA SER A 99 0.55 9.53 -0.27
C SER A 99 1.74 9.87 0.61
N GLN A 100 2.83 10.32 -0.01
CA GLN A 100 4.04 10.75 0.70
C GLN A 100 4.24 12.25 0.57
N THR A 101 4.60 12.90 1.65
CA THR A 101 4.98 14.31 1.69
C THR A 101 6.32 14.45 2.39
N GLN A 102 7.36 14.79 1.65
CA GLN A 102 8.69 15.08 2.15
C GLN A 102 8.89 16.59 2.23
N ARG A 103 9.36 17.07 3.38
CA ARG A 103 9.64 18.48 3.62
C ARG A 103 11.11 18.65 4.01
N GLU A 104 11.80 19.50 3.26
CA GLU A 104 13.21 19.82 3.44
C GLU A 104 13.41 21.32 3.47
N ARG A 105 14.46 21.77 4.10
CA ARG A 105 14.95 23.14 4.01
C ARG A 105 16.35 23.14 3.43
N GLU A 106 16.54 23.99 2.46
CA GLU A 106 17.85 24.24 1.89
C GLU A 106 18.82 24.70 2.99
N GLY A 107 20.04 24.17 3.00
CA GLY A 107 21.03 24.43 4.03
C GLY A 107 20.81 23.73 5.38
N ARG A 108 19.74 22.96 5.55
CA ARG A 108 19.48 22.15 6.74
C ARG A 108 19.51 20.67 6.41
N ARG A 109 20.15 19.89 7.27
CA ARG A 109 20.25 18.44 7.12
C ARG A 109 19.01 17.68 7.64
N LEU A 110 18.11 18.38 8.34
CA LEU A 110 16.91 17.76 8.92
C LEU A 110 15.75 17.80 7.90
N SER A 111 15.17 16.64 7.63
CA SER A 111 13.99 16.46 6.78
C SER A 111 12.86 15.74 7.51
N GLN A 112 11.63 15.97 7.06
CA GLN A 112 10.42 15.31 7.54
C GLN A 112 9.81 14.51 6.42
N LEU A 113 9.39 13.28 6.69
CA LEU A 113 8.64 12.44 5.76
C LEU A 113 7.34 12.00 6.42
N ILE A 114 6.22 12.38 5.81
CA ILE A 114 4.88 11.99 6.21
C ILE A 114 4.34 11.03 5.15
N THR A 115 3.88 9.86 5.58
CA THR A 115 3.31 8.86 4.67
C THR A 115 1.93 8.44 5.17
N HIS A 116 0.95 8.45 4.27
CA HIS A 116 -0.36 7.86 4.46
C HIS A 116 -0.48 6.68 3.50
N THR A 117 -0.87 5.53 4.00
CA THR A 117 -1.11 4.34 3.19
C THR A 117 -2.47 3.77 3.52
N GLY A 118 -3.27 3.48 2.51
CA GLY A 118 -4.52 2.73 2.66
C GLY A 118 -4.51 1.55 1.71
N ASN A 119 -4.89 0.36 2.17
CA ASN A 119 -4.99 -0.81 1.31
C ASN A 119 -6.18 -1.68 1.65
N VAL A 120 -6.62 -2.45 0.65
CA VAL A 120 -7.64 -3.49 0.77
C VAL A 120 -7.21 -4.69 -0.04
N ALA A 121 -7.28 -5.87 0.59
CA ALA A 121 -6.97 -7.16 -0.01
C ALA A 121 -8.18 -8.09 0.01
N TYR A 122 -8.36 -8.86 -1.05
CA TYR A 122 -9.32 -9.95 -1.12
C TYR A 122 -8.55 -11.27 -1.28
N LEU A 123 -8.69 -12.16 -0.33
CA LEU A 123 -7.82 -13.29 -0.13
C LEU A 123 -8.63 -14.59 -0.14
N LYS A 124 -8.02 -15.66 -0.63
CA LYS A 124 -8.59 -17.01 -0.63
C LYS A 124 -7.63 -18.00 0.02
N ASN A 125 -8.18 -18.97 0.73
CA ASN A 125 -7.40 -20.12 1.21
C ASN A 125 -6.97 -21.02 0.05
N ARG A 126 -6.09 -21.98 0.32
CA ARG A 126 -5.54 -22.88 -0.70
C ARG A 126 -6.63 -23.72 -1.39
N ALA A 127 -7.66 -24.12 -0.65
CA ALA A 127 -8.77 -24.92 -1.19
C ALA A 127 -9.75 -24.08 -2.02
N GLY A 128 -9.70 -22.75 -1.96
CA GLY A 128 -10.65 -21.83 -2.63
C GLY A 128 -12.03 -21.80 -1.99
N SER A 129 -12.23 -22.50 -0.85
CA SER A 129 -13.50 -22.57 -0.13
C SER A 129 -13.70 -21.46 0.89
N GLY A 130 -12.59 -20.87 1.41
CA GLY A 130 -12.60 -19.78 2.39
C GLY A 130 -12.08 -18.47 1.80
N ASN A 131 -12.68 -17.36 2.23
CA ASN A 131 -12.28 -16.03 1.81
C ASN A 131 -12.01 -15.14 3.02
N GLU A 132 -11.04 -14.23 2.87
CA GLU A 132 -10.78 -13.14 3.81
C GLU A 132 -10.71 -11.80 3.09
N ILE A 133 -11.16 -10.77 3.80
CA ILE A 133 -11.00 -9.38 3.41
C ILE A 133 -10.10 -8.72 4.45
N ALA A 134 -8.99 -8.15 4.04
CA ALA A 134 -8.10 -7.40 4.91
C ALA A 134 -8.03 -5.94 4.46
N GLY A 135 -8.11 -5.01 5.41
CA GLY A 135 -7.95 -3.59 5.16
C GLY A 135 -7.06 -2.96 6.21
N MET A 136 -6.21 -2.01 5.80
CA MET A 136 -5.33 -1.29 6.71
C MET A 136 -5.17 0.15 6.26
N TYR A 137 -5.27 1.07 7.19
CA TYR A 137 -4.78 2.43 7.07
C TYR A 137 -3.55 2.60 7.95
N SER A 138 -2.52 3.24 7.40
CA SER A 138 -1.28 3.55 8.11
C SER A 138 -0.97 5.04 7.98
N PHE A 139 -0.58 5.63 9.10
CA PHE A 139 -0.01 6.96 9.17
C PHE A 139 1.40 6.87 9.76
N ASP A 140 2.37 7.41 9.03
CA ASP A 140 3.78 7.37 9.42
C ASP A 140 4.36 8.79 9.40
N TYR A 141 5.08 9.12 10.45
CA TYR A 141 5.83 10.37 10.58
C TYR A 141 7.29 10.09 10.89
N ALA A 142 8.18 10.49 10.01
CA ALA A 142 9.61 10.30 10.15
C ALA A 142 10.38 11.62 10.20
N LEU A 143 11.41 11.65 11.05
CA LEU A 143 12.43 12.69 11.08
C LEU A 143 13.75 12.07 10.68
N HIS A 144 14.39 12.62 9.65
CA HIS A 144 15.65 12.12 9.12
C HIS A 144 16.72 13.21 9.13
N TYR A 145 17.95 12.79 9.37
CA TYR A 145 19.14 13.60 9.20
C TYR A 145 19.86 13.18 7.92
N GLY A 146 20.15 14.15 7.06
CA GLY A 146 20.69 13.94 5.71
C GLY A 146 22.20 14.05 5.64
N PHE A 147 22.78 13.14 4.87
CA PHE A 147 24.18 13.12 4.46
C PHE A 147 24.24 13.15 2.94
N ASP A 148 25.08 14.02 2.39
CA ASP A 148 25.24 14.19 0.95
C ASP A 148 26.66 13.80 0.53
N TRP A 149 26.76 13.03 -0.55
CA TRP A 149 28.01 12.60 -1.19
C TRP A 149 27.93 12.76 -2.70
N LEU A 150 29.08 12.64 -3.35
CA LEU A 150 29.21 12.65 -4.81
C LEU A 150 28.59 13.92 -5.44
N ASP A 151 28.94 15.09 -4.92
CA ASP A 151 28.38 16.39 -5.38
C ASP A 151 26.85 16.41 -5.39
N HIS A 152 26.25 16.00 -4.27
CA HIS A 152 24.80 15.89 -4.06
C HIS A 152 24.06 14.90 -4.99
N ARG A 153 24.80 14.00 -5.65
CA ARG A 153 24.17 12.91 -6.42
C ARG A 153 23.65 11.80 -5.53
N LEU A 154 24.38 11.47 -4.46
CA LEU A 154 23.99 10.47 -3.47
C LEU A 154 23.59 11.17 -2.18
N GLN A 155 22.36 10.99 -1.75
CA GLN A 155 21.83 11.47 -0.47
C GLN A 155 21.37 10.28 0.35
N LEU A 156 21.84 10.17 1.60
CA LEU A 156 21.36 9.23 2.60
C LEU A 156 20.70 10.01 3.73
N GLN A 157 19.49 9.67 4.06
CA GLN A 157 18.72 10.25 5.16
C GLN A 157 18.44 9.13 6.16
N VAL A 158 18.87 9.28 7.42
CA VAL A 158 18.65 8.29 8.48
C VAL A 158 17.99 8.93 9.68
N GLY A 159 17.15 8.17 10.36
CA GLY A 159 16.43 8.71 11.52
C GLY A 159 15.42 7.77 12.12
N GLY A 160 14.47 8.37 12.83
CA GLY A 160 13.38 7.67 13.50
C GLY A 160 12.02 7.94 12.84
N ARG A 161 11.15 6.96 12.97
CA ARG A 161 9.79 6.99 12.43
C ARG A 161 8.80 6.48 13.47
N VAL A 162 7.69 7.17 13.62
CA VAL A 162 6.51 6.71 14.34
C VAL A 162 5.53 6.16 13.31
N GLU A 163 5.05 4.96 13.51
CA GLU A 163 4.09 4.29 12.63
C GLU A 163 2.81 3.98 13.42
N THR A 164 1.68 4.40 12.89
CA THR A 164 0.35 4.09 13.43
C THR A 164 -0.44 3.33 12.39
N HIS A 165 -0.98 2.19 12.77
CA HIS A 165 -1.75 1.31 11.90
C HIS A 165 -3.11 1.02 12.50
N VAL A 166 -4.16 1.16 11.72
CA VAL A 166 -5.53 0.79 12.08
C VAL A 166 -6.15 0.03 10.93
N GLY A 167 -6.62 -1.18 11.22
CA GLY A 167 -7.18 -2.04 10.19
C GLY A 167 -7.92 -3.23 10.74
N PHE A 168 -8.22 -4.15 9.86
CA PHE A 168 -8.97 -5.37 10.18
C PHE A 168 -8.63 -6.50 9.21
N ILE A 169 -8.90 -7.73 9.66
CA ILE A 169 -9.05 -8.92 8.85
C ILE A 169 -10.44 -9.49 9.13
N TYR A 170 -11.18 -9.82 8.10
CA TYR A 170 -12.52 -10.39 8.19
C TYR A 170 -12.57 -11.71 7.44
N ASN A 171 -12.88 -12.80 8.14
CA ASN A 171 -13.05 -14.12 7.55
C ASN A 171 -14.53 -14.37 7.27
N THR A 172 -14.89 -14.59 6.02
CA THR A 172 -16.29 -14.72 5.60
C THR A 172 -16.94 -16.06 5.96
N HIS A 173 -16.15 -17.02 6.41
CA HIS A 173 -16.63 -18.38 6.78
C HIS A 173 -16.70 -18.60 8.29
N ASN A 174 -16.09 -17.74 9.07
CA ASN A 174 -16.12 -17.86 10.52
C ASN A 174 -17.40 -17.21 11.05
N SER A 175 -18.30 -17.99 11.64
CA SER A 175 -19.57 -17.49 12.19
C SER A 175 -19.40 -16.92 13.59
N ASN A 176 -18.39 -17.37 14.34
CA ASN A 176 -18.07 -16.90 15.68
C ASN A 176 -16.75 -16.12 15.63
N ASN A 177 -16.75 -14.85 15.97
CA ASN A 177 -15.60 -13.95 15.87
C ASN A 177 -15.01 -13.86 14.43
N PRO A 178 -15.76 -13.38 13.44
CA PRO A 178 -15.31 -13.35 12.06
C PRO A 178 -14.28 -12.25 11.78
N ALA A 179 -14.06 -11.31 12.70
CA ALA A 179 -13.23 -10.15 12.52
C ALA A 179 -12.09 -10.10 13.54
N GLN A 180 -10.91 -9.66 13.07
CA GLN A 180 -9.76 -9.33 13.88
C GLN A 180 -9.38 -7.87 13.65
N ALA A 181 -9.40 -7.06 14.71
CA ALA A 181 -8.90 -5.69 14.66
C ALA A 181 -7.37 -5.70 14.69
N ARG A 182 -6.77 -4.83 13.89
CA ARG A 182 -5.33 -4.65 13.79
C ARG A 182 -4.98 -3.20 14.10
N VAL A 183 -4.56 -2.95 15.33
CA VAL A 183 -4.19 -1.62 15.80
C VAL A 183 -2.77 -1.67 16.37
N PHE A 184 -1.84 -0.90 15.80
CA PHE A 184 -0.44 -0.87 16.20
C PHE A 184 0.05 0.57 16.30
N LEU A 185 0.96 0.79 17.23
CA LEU A 185 1.79 2.00 17.32
C LEU A 185 3.23 1.55 17.50
N HIS A 186 4.09 1.86 16.53
CA HIS A 186 5.48 1.43 16.52
C HIS A 186 6.46 2.59 16.41
N LEU A 187 7.64 2.39 17.00
CA LEU A 187 8.83 3.19 16.78
C LEU A 187 9.81 2.40 15.93
N ALA A 188 10.24 2.97 14.82
CA ALA A 188 11.09 2.33 13.84
C ALA A 188 12.28 3.21 13.46
N PRO A 189 13.52 2.74 13.50
CA PRO A 189 14.58 3.32 12.69
C PRO A 189 14.21 3.23 11.23
N SER A 190 14.52 4.28 10.50
CA SER A 190 14.23 4.35 9.06
C SER A 190 15.33 5.08 8.31
N ALA A 191 15.51 4.69 7.06
CA ALA A 191 16.48 5.29 6.17
C ALA A 191 15.89 5.48 4.78
N VAL A 192 16.36 6.52 4.10
CA VAL A 192 16.06 6.83 2.71
C VAL A 192 17.37 7.11 1.98
N ALA A 193 17.69 6.30 0.99
CA ALA A 193 18.81 6.52 0.08
C ALA A 193 18.26 7.02 -1.27
N SER A 194 18.84 8.10 -1.79
CA SER A 194 18.46 8.67 -3.08
C SER A 194 19.68 8.89 -3.95
N TYR A 195 19.64 8.40 -5.18
CA TYR A 195 20.74 8.52 -6.13
C TYR A 195 20.26 9.15 -7.45
N LYS A 196 20.84 10.29 -7.80
CA LYS A 196 20.57 11.03 -9.04
C LYS A 196 21.57 10.58 -10.11
N PHE A 197 21.06 10.16 -11.26
CA PHE A 197 21.86 9.78 -12.41
C PHE A 197 21.16 10.11 -13.72
N ARG A 198 21.85 9.93 -14.84
CA ARG A 198 21.27 10.12 -16.18
C ARG A 198 21.39 8.84 -17.00
N ALA A 199 20.33 8.49 -17.67
CA ALA A 199 20.32 7.46 -18.71
C ALA A 199 20.20 8.18 -20.06
N GLY A 200 21.33 8.37 -20.74
CA GLY A 200 21.42 9.28 -21.89
C GLY A 200 21.10 10.72 -21.49
N SER A 201 20.09 11.32 -22.11
CA SER A 201 19.61 12.67 -21.79
C SER A 201 18.57 12.74 -20.68
N ILE A 202 18.03 11.61 -20.23
CA ILE A 202 16.93 11.54 -19.26
C ILE A 202 17.49 11.56 -17.83
N PRO A 203 17.13 12.54 -16.99
CA PRO A 203 17.50 12.56 -15.59
C PRO A 203 16.62 11.56 -14.82
N LEU A 204 17.22 10.74 -13.97
CA LEU A 204 16.58 9.71 -13.16
C LEU A 204 16.94 9.88 -11.68
N LEU A 205 16.00 9.59 -10.79
CA LEU A 205 16.21 9.53 -9.36
C LEU A 205 15.82 8.12 -8.85
N LEU A 206 16.81 7.33 -8.49
CA LEU A 206 16.61 6.08 -7.77
C LEU A 206 16.44 6.38 -6.28
N ARG A 207 15.41 5.85 -5.65
CA ARG A 207 15.11 6.06 -4.23
C ARG A 207 14.77 4.74 -3.56
N TYR A 208 15.47 4.43 -2.49
CA TYR A 208 15.22 3.28 -1.63
C TYR A 208 14.85 3.75 -0.23
N GLU A 209 13.73 3.29 0.28
CA GLU A 209 13.22 3.56 1.62
C GLU A 209 13.14 2.24 2.39
N VAL A 210 13.56 2.27 3.65
CA VAL A 210 13.47 1.12 4.56
C VAL A 210 13.10 1.59 5.96
N ALA A 211 12.26 0.81 6.64
CA ALA A 211 11.93 0.98 8.05
C ALA A 211 11.78 -0.39 8.72
N VAL A 212 12.28 -0.50 9.95
CA VAL A 212 12.26 -1.73 10.76
C VAL A 212 11.69 -1.38 12.13
N PRO A 213 10.41 -1.67 12.42
CA PRO A 213 9.83 -1.49 13.75
C PRO A 213 10.62 -2.24 14.82
N LEU A 214 11.09 -1.54 15.85
CA LEU A 214 11.86 -2.14 16.95
C LEU A 214 11.04 -2.31 18.22
N LEU A 215 10.22 -1.31 18.53
CA LEU A 215 9.43 -1.22 19.77
C LEU A 215 8.04 -0.70 19.45
N GLY A 216 7.05 -1.11 20.22
CA GLY A 216 5.72 -0.57 20.09
C GLY A 216 4.71 -1.18 21.02
N VAL A 217 3.47 -0.90 20.72
CA VAL A 217 2.29 -1.52 21.37
C VAL A 217 1.31 -1.94 20.29
N MET A 218 0.61 -3.04 20.53
CA MET A 218 -0.46 -3.50 19.66
C MET A 218 -1.66 -3.97 20.46
N PHE A 219 -2.83 -3.85 19.86
CA PHE A 219 -4.02 -4.52 20.34
C PHE A 219 -4.05 -5.96 19.85
N SER A 220 -4.30 -6.89 20.77
CA SER A 220 -4.48 -8.31 20.46
C SER A 220 -5.41 -8.93 21.49
N PRO A 221 -6.48 -9.64 21.07
CA PRO A 221 -7.20 -10.51 22.00
C PRO A 221 -6.28 -11.62 22.52
N ASN A 222 -6.65 -12.26 23.61
CA ASN A 222 -6.04 -13.49 24.07
C ASN A 222 -6.53 -14.67 23.22
N TYR A 223 -5.77 -15.77 23.21
CA TYR A 223 -6.22 -16.99 22.56
C TYR A 223 -7.56 -17.46 23.13
N GLY A 224 -8.58 -17.62 22.27
CA GLY A 224 -9.93 -18.02 22.65
C GLY A 224 -10.82 -16.91 23.21
N GLN A 225 -10.29 -15.69 23.43
CA GLN A 225 -11.07 -14.54 23.91
C GLN A 225 -11.90 -13.95 22.77
N SER A 226 -13.18 -13.72 23.02
CA SER A 226 -14.08 -13.08 22.05
C SER A 226 -14.08 -11.56 22.17
N TYR A 227 -14.44 -10.86 21.10
CA TYR A 227 -14.66 -9.41 21.15
C TYR A 227 -15.83 -9.02 22.05
N TYR A 228 -16.81 -9.91 22.23
CA TYR A 228 -17.91 -9.70 23.15
C TYR A 228 -17.40 -9.65 24.60
N GLU A 229 -16.52 -10.56 25.00
CA GLU A 229 -15.90 -10.54 26.34
C GLU A 229 -15.09 -9.27 26.56
N ILE A 230 -14.36 -8.80 25.55
CA ILE A 230 -13.55 -7.58 25.66
C ILE A 230 -14.44 -6.36 25.80
N PHE A 231 -15.38 -6.13 24.86
CA PHE A 231 -16.06 -4.85 24.74
C PHE A 231 -17.41 -4.79 25.46
N SER A 232 -18.08 -5.92 25.68
CA SER A 232 -19.39 -5.98 26.35
C SER A 232 -19.27 -6.36 27.82
N GLU A 233 -18.37 -7.29 28.15
CA GLU A 233 -18.15 -7.74 29.53
C GLU A 233 -17.02 -6.98 30.23
N GLY A 234 -16.25 -6.18 29.49
CA GLY A 234 -15.18 -5.36 30.04
C GLY A 234 -13.93 -6.13 30.46
N ASN A 235 -13.71 -7.30 29.90
CA ASN A 235 -12.51 -8.10 30.15
C ASN A 235 -11.35 -7.64 29.26
N TYR A 236 -10.61 -6.62 29.74
CA TYR A 236 -9.49 -5.99 29.00
C TYR A 236 -8.13 -6.57 29.37
N ASP A 237 -8.05 -7.70 30.02
CA ASP A 237 -6.80 -8.26 30.52
C ASP A 237 -5.83 -8.56 29.38
N HIS A 238 -4.64 -7.92 29.42
CA HIS A 238 -3.53 -8.09 28.47
C HIS A 238 -3.88 -7.87 26.98
N ASN A 239 -4.94 -7.11 26.65
CA ASN A 239 -5.30 -6.83 25.26
C ASN A 239 -4.41 -5.76 24.60
N VAL A 240 -3.71 -4.93 25.38
CA VAL A 240 -2.68 -4.00 24.88
C VAL A 240 -1.32 -4.59 25.22
N VAL A 241 -0.60 -5.04 24.19
CA VAL A 241 0.65 -5.80 24.35
C VAL A 241 1.83 -4.98 23.87
N HIS A 242 2.90 -4.96 24.64
CA HIS A 242 4.19 -4.41 24.18
C HIS A 242 4.80 -5.31 23.13
N THR A 243 5.27 -4.70 22.07
CA THR A 243 5.93 -5.40 20.96
C THR A 243 7.38 -4.97 20.84
N THR A 244 8.21 -5.94 20.49
CA THR A 244 9.62 -5.75 20.16
C THR A 244 9.94 -6.41 18.85
N ILE A 245 11.11 -6.19 18.29
CA ILE A 245 11.56 -6.89 17.09
C ILE A 245 11.52 -8.42 17.23
N GLY A 246 11.64 -8.95 18.45
CA GLY A 246 11.54 -10.39 18.71
C GLY A 246 10.11 -10.93 18.69
N SER A 247 9.12 -10.16 19.18
CA SER A 247 7.72 -10.55 19.21
C SER A 247 6.92 -10.13 17.96
N ALA A 248 7.36 -9.07 17.27
CA ALA A 248 6.71 -8.53 16.08
C ALA A 248 7.72 -8.10 15.00
N PRO A 249 8.55 -9.04 14.47
CA PRO A 249 9.52 -8.70 13.44
C PRO A 249 8.83 -8.23 12.18
N SER A 250 9.10 -6.98 11.79
CA SER A 250 8.46 -6.34 10.66
C SER A 250 9.48 -5.58 9.82
N LEU A 251 9.24 -5.51 8.51
CA LEU A 251 10.08 -4.79 7.57
C LEU A 251 9.20 -4.11 6.53
N ARG A 252 9.38 -2.82 6.36
CA ARG A 252 8.79 -2.08 5.24
C ARG A 252 9.89 -1.53 4.36
N GLN A 253 9.79 -1.77 3.06
CA GLN A 253 10.74 -1.28 2.08
C GLN A 253 10.05 -0.84 0.80
N MET A 254 10.63 0.17 0.13
CA MET A 254 10.16 0.65 -1.15
C MET A 254 11.34 1.10 -2.01
N LEU A 255 11.46 0.52 -3.21
CA LEU A 255 12.45 0.90 -4.21
C LEU A 255 11.74 1.56 -5.38
N THR A 256 12.06 2.80 -5.69
CA THR A 256 11.38 3.57 -6.73
C THR A 256 12.36 4.27 -7.64
N VAL A 257 11.93 4.49 -8.88
CA VAL A 257 12.61 5.34 -9.86
C VAL A 257 11.67 6.46 -10.28
N ASP A 258 12.15 7.69 -10.15
CA ASP A 258 11.45 8.88 -10.62
C ASP A 258 12.05 9.29 -11.97
N PHE A 259 11.21 9.55 -12.95
CA PHE A 259 11.61 10.01 -14.28
C PHE A 259 10.63 11.03 -14.85
N PRO A 260 11.11 11.99 -15.63
CA PRO A 260 10.25 12.96 -16.30
C PRO A 260 9.46 12.28 -17.42
N LEU A 261 8.16 12.49 -17.43
CA LEU A 261 7.28 12.05 -18.51
C LEU A 261 6.36 13.22 -18.88
N LEU A 262 6.50 13.73 -20.12
CA LEU A 262 5.79 14.93 -20.58
C LEU A 262 6.10 16.14 -19.67
N ARG A 263 5.10 16.66 -18.96
CA ARG A 263 5.21 17.80 -18.02
C ARG A 263 5.15 17.37 -16.55
N SER A 264 5.30 16.08 -16.27
CA SER A 264 5.17 15.52 -14.93
C SER A 264 6.34 14.60 -14.60
N THR A 265 6.63 14.42 -13.33
CA THR A 265 7.54 13.38 -12.86
C THR A 265 6.72 12.17 -12.45
N VAL A 266 7.01 11.04 -13.07
CA VAL A 266 6.39 9.74 -12.76
C VAL A 266 7.31 8.98 -11.83
N ARG A 267 6.73 8.37 -10.81
CA ARG A 267 7.40 7.42 -9.92
C ARG A 267 6.88 6.02 -10.20
N LEU A 268 7.79 5.09 -10.47
CA LEU A 268 7.51 3.68 -10.63
C LEU A 268 8.39 2.89 -9.68
N GLY A 269 7.87 1.82 -9.07
CA GLY A 269 8.71 1.04 -8.18
C GLY A 269 8.07 -0.22 -7.63
N TYR A 270 8.84 -0.85 -6.75
CA TYR A 270 8.48 -2.03 -5.97
C TYR A 270 8.27 -1.64 -4.51
N MET A 271 7.30 -2.27 -3.88
CA MET A 271 7.04 -2.16 -2.45
C MET A 271 6.94 -3.54 -1.81
N GLY A 272 7.61 -3.71 -0.69
CA GLY A 272 7.50 -4.87 0.20
C GLY A 272 7.08 -4.41 1.60
N ASP A 273 6.05 -5.05 2.15
CA ASP A 273 5.55 -4.80 3.50
C ASP A 273 5.36 -6.14 4.20
N ILE A 274 6.23 -6.43 5.16
CA ILE A 274 6.26 -7.66 5.94
C ILE A 274 5.91 -7.29 7.37
N GLN A 275 4.77 -7.78 7.85
CA GLN A 275 4.30 -7.56 9.21
C GLN A 275 4.08 -8.91 9.87
N GLN A 276 4.69 -9.13 11.03
CA GLN A 276 4.55 -10.34 11.80
C GLN A 276 4.29 -10.01 13.26
N SER A 277 3.60 -10.89 13.97
CA SER A 277 3.51 -10.83 15.42
C SER A 277 3.23 -12.22 16.00
N ARG A 278 3.75 -12.45 17.21
CA ARG A 278 3.44 -13.60 18.05
C ARG A 278 3.24 -13.11 19.46
N VAL A 279 1.99 -12.85 19.80
CA VAL A 279 1.56 -12.29 21.10
C VAL A 279 0.27 -12.95 21.57
N ASN A 280 0.04 -13.03 22.87
CA ASN A 280 -1.16 -13.60 23.50
C ASN A 280 -1.53 -15.01 22.99
N GLY A 281 -0.51 -15.84 22.65
CA GLY A 281 -0.73 -17.16 22.06
C GLY A 281 -1.15 -17.15 20.59
N LEU A 282 -1.33 -15.97 19.99
CA LEU A 282 -1.73 -15.80 18.60
C LEU A 282 -0.53 -15.51 17.71
N LYS A 283 -0.54 -16.07 16.50
CA LYS A 283 0.43 -15.80 15.45
C LYS A 283 -0.27 -15.11 14.29
N THR A 284 0.22 -13.94 13.93
CA THR A 284 -0.27 -13.20 12.76
C THR A 284 0.88 -12.83 11.85
N HIS A 285 0.71 -12.97 10.54
CA HIS A 285 1.57 -12.36 9.56
C HIS A 285 0.79 -11.86 8.35
N VAL A 286 1.25 -10.74 7.82
CA VAL A 286 0.77 -10.16 6.56
C VAL A 286 1.98 -9.81 5.73
N TYR A 287 2.17 -10.50 4.63
CA TYR A 287 3.24 -10.25 3.65
C TYR A 287 2.62 -9.69 2.40
N THR A 288 3.09 -8.52 2.00
CA THR A 288 2.60 -7.87 0.78
C THR A 288 3.78 -7.48 -0.11
N HIS A 289 3.71 -7.86 -1.36
CA HIS A 289 4.71 -7.53 -2.38
C HIS A 289 3.99 -7.03 -3.63
N GLY A 290 4.44 -5.91 -4.18
CA GLY A 290 3.77 -5.34 -5.34
C GLY A 290 4.53 -4.22 -6.03
N VAL A 291 3.91 -3.73 -7.08
CA VAL A 291 4.41 -2.60 -7.85
C VAL A 291 3.57 -1.37 -7.55
N VAL A 292 4.20 -0.21 -7.57
CA VAL A 292 3.57 1.09 -7.35
C VAL A 292 3.87 2.01 -8.52
N ILE A 293 2.89 2.79 -8.93
CA ILE A 293 3.03 3.84 -9.93
C ILE A 293 2.35 5.11 -9.44
N GLY A 294 2.95 6.27 -9.69
CA GLY A 294 2.36 7.53 -9.26
C GLY A 294 3.03 8.76 -9.84
N LEU A 295 2.57 9.90 -9.35
CA LEU A 295 3.02 11.22 -9.76
C LEU A 295 3.74 11.91 -8.61
N VAL A 296 4.86 12.54 -8.91
CA VAL A 296 5.65 13.35 -7.98
C VAL A 296 5.50 14.82 -8.36
N LYS A 297 5.17 15.64 -7.36
CA LYS A 297 5.13 17.11 -7.48
C LYS A 297 6.08 17.72 -6.47
N ARG A 298 6.88 18.69 -6.91
CA ARG A 298 7.81 19.42 -6.06
C ARG A 298 7.40 20.89 -6.01
N PHE A 299 7.30 21.43 -4.81
CA PHE A 299 6.97 22.83 -4.55
C PHE A 299 8.10 23.48 -3.79
N THR A 300 8.56 24.62 -4.27
CA THR A 300 9.56 25.43 -3.60
C THR A 300 8.92 26.72 -3.11
N LEU A 301 8.89 26.93 -1.79
CA LEU A 301 8.43 28.17 -1.18
C LEU A 301 9.64 29.06 -0.90
N ILE A 302 9.66 30.21 -1.54
CA ILE A 302 10.65 31.28 -1.31
C ILE A 302 10.06 32.22 -0.29
N LYS A 303 10.71 32.41 0.85
CA LYS A 303 10.37 33.51 1.75
C LYS A 303 10.98 34.77 1.17
N LEU A 304 10.15 35.63 0.60
CA LEU A 304 10.58 36.99 0.27
C LEU A 304 10.94 37.66 1.60
N ALA A 305 12.15 38.19 1.71
CA ALA A 305 12.52 39.04 2.84
C ALA A 305 11.60 40.26 2.85
N PRO A 306 11.15 40.74 4.05
CA PRO A 306 10.35 41.94 4.16
C PRO A 306 11.10 43.19 3.69
#